data_2b1f6e32b46f0161b3a9924a19efe831
#
_entry.id   2b1f6e32b46f0161b3a9924a19efe831
#
_cell.length_a   1.000
_cell.length_b   1.000
_cell.length_c   1.000
_cell.angle_alpha   90.00
_cell.angle_beta   90.00
_cell.angle_gamma   90.00
#
_symmetry.space_group_name_H-M   'P 1'
#
loop_
_entity.id
_entity.type
_entity.pdbx_description
1 polymer ?
#
loop_
_entity_poly.entity_id
_entity_poly.type
_entity_poly.pdbx_seq_one_letter_code
_entity_poly.pdbx_strand_id
1 'polypeptide(L)'
;MKKWLILLALLIIAAVLVVWLVGREQAGEPEAPVTPELPETPEVPEEVLTTAPFTGMQGDGPYDSRAVMAVINNHPAARPQTGLVEADMVFEIIAEHNITRFLALYQSQFPVAIGPVRSARDYFVELAQGYDAFFIAHGYSPEAQQLLESGVVDHVNGMQYDGTLFKRSLDRVAPHNSYITYENVELAMQMTGTSPNYRIQAPYAFSAAGSNDKLGEQAASIEVTYGGDPLFASAYTYDAETQLYGRSSGGVYTVDKDTSQRIEVANVLVMEMAHETIDAKGRQEIDLVSGGQALLFREGIVQEIIWRSEDGMLVPVGNDGPVELMQGKTWVHIIPELPGIDQAVQYSP
;
A
#
# COMPACT_ATOMS: atom_id res chain seq x y z
N MET A 1 -67.64 -30.10 78.83
CA MET A 1 -68.20 -29.52 77.58
C MET A 1 -67.60 -28.23 77.20
N LYS A 2 -67.36 -27.21 78.03
CA LYS A 2 -66.78 -25.91 77.64
C LYS A 2 -65.37 -26.00 76.97
N LYS A 3 -64.48 -26.91 77.43
CA LYS A 3 -63.10 -26.98 76.87
C LYS A 3 -63.09 -27.53 75.43
N TRP A 4 -63.99 -28.38 75.06
CA TRP A 4 -64.11 -28.94 73.70
C TRP A 4 -64.70 -27.97 72.71
N LEU A 5 -65.56 -27.06 73.14
CA LEU A 5 -66.12 -25.99 72.33
C LEU A 5 -65.02 -24.90 72.00
N ILE A 6 -64.15 -24.66 72.95
CA ILE A 6 -63.02 -23.72 72.73
C ILE A 6 -62.01 -24.31 71.74
N LEU A 7 -61.71 -25.65 71.82
CA LEU A 7 -60.80 -26.31 70.89
C LEU A 7 -61.40 -26.34 69.49
N LEU A 8 -62.70 -26.58 69.34
CA LEU A 8 -63.37 -26.57 68.03
C LEU A 8 -63.34 -25.14 67.37
N ALA A 9 -63.57 -24.11 68.23
CA ALA A 9 -63.52 -22.74 67.76
C ALA A 9 -62.07 -22.32 67.23
N LEU A 10 -61.06 -22.76 67.98
CA LEU A 10 -59.67 -22.49 67.56
C LEU A 10 -59.29 -23.21 66.27
N LEU A 11 -59.78 -24.47 66.07
CA LEU A 11 -59.56 -25.22 64.80
C LEU A 11 -60.30 -24.58 63.64
N ILE A 12 -61.50 -24.05 63.84
CA ILE A 12 -62.22 -23.32 62.78
C ILE A 12 -61.52 -22.03 62.43
N ILE A 13 -61.01 -21.26 63.41
CA ILE A 13 -60.25 -20.04 63.17
C ILE A 13 -58.93 -20.33 62.42
N ALA A 14 -58.23 -21.40 62.81
CA ALA A 14 -57.02 -21.84 62.11
C ALA A 14 -57.32 -22.26 60.66
N ALA A 15 -58.42 -23.01 60.42
CA ALA A 15 -58.81 -23.37 59.06
C ALA A 15 -59.21 -22.19 58.20
N VAL A 16 -59.92 -21.20 58.78
CA VAL A 16 -60.26 -19.94 58.06
C VAL A 16 -59.00 -19.13 57.74
N LEU A 17 -58.01 -19.06 58.67
CA LEU A 17 -56.75 -18.38 58.45
C LEU A 17 -55.90 -19.00 57.33
N VAL A 18 -55.88 -20.37 57.29
CA VAL A 18 -55.18 -21.10 56.24
C VAL A 18 -55.83 -20.85 54.88
N VAL A 19 -57.15 -20.91 54.77
CA VAL A 19 -57.85 -20.61 53.50
C VAL A 19 -57.65 -19.17 53.05
N TRP A 20 -57.62 -18.24 54.01
CA TRP A 20 -57.36 -16.84 53.71
C TRP A 20 -55.90 -16.58 53.24
N LEU A 21 -54.91 -17.25 53.85
CA LEU A 21 -53.51 -17.19 53.45
C LEU A 21 -53.29 -17.82 52.05
N VAL A 22 -53.89 -19.02 51.81
CA VAL A 22 -53.77 -19.66 50.50
C VAL A 22 -54.50 -18.88 49.39
N GLY A 23 -55.66 -18.27 49.72
CA GLY A 23 -56.40 -17.41 48.80
C GLY A 23 -55.69 -16.13 48.46
N ARG A 24 -54.76 -15.70 49.35
CA ARG A 24 -53.93 -14.46 49.08
C ARG A 24 -52.73 -14.74 48.19
N GLU A 25 -52.20 -15.97 48.18
CA GLU A 25 -51.13 -16.37 47.26
C GLU A 25 -51.61 -16.59 45.81
N GLN A 26 -52.94 -16.74 45.59
CA GLN A 26 -53.51 -16.88 44.24
C GLN A 26 -54.02 -15.57 43.63
N ALA A 27 -54.02 -14.46 44.36
CA ALA A 27 -54.27 -13.17 43.80
C ALA A 27 -52.96 -12.68 43.18
N GLY A 28 -52.72 -13.05 41.92
CA GLY A 28 -51.57 -12.56 41.15
C GLY A 28 -51.54 -11.03 41.20
N GLU A 29 -50.35 -10.48 41.39
CA GLU A 29 -50.10 -9.05 41.18
C GLU A 29 -50.70 -8.61 39.83
N PRO A 30 -51.34 -7.45 39.74
CA PRO A 30 -51.78 -6.93 38.44
C PRO A 30 -50.58 -6.77 37.55
N GLU A 31 -50.56 -7.49 36.41
CA GLU A 31 -49.55 -7.28 35.35
C GLU A 31 -49.46 -5.80 35.05
N ALA A 32 -48.26 -5.25 35.21
CA ALA A 32 -47.96 -3.88 34.74
C ALA A 32 -48.32 -3.78 33.25
N PRO A 33 -48.88 -2.64 32.80
CA PRO A 33 -49.23 -2.49 31.40
C PRO A 33 -47.96 -2.71 30.54
N VAL A 34 -48.03 -3.72 29.67
CA VAL A 34 -46.99 -4.02 28.69
C VAL A 34 -46.89 -2.77 27.79
N THR A 35 -45.84 -1.95 27.99
CA THR A 35 -45.52 -0.92 27.05
C THR A 35 -45.17 -1.63 25.73
N PRO A 36 -45.81 -1.28 24.59
CA PRO A 36 -45.42 -1.87 23.33
C PRO A 36 -43.92 -1.59 23.12
N GLU A 37 -43.10 -2.64 23.04
CA GLU A 37 -41.73 -2.52 22.56
C GLU A 37 -41.81 -1.88 21.18
N LEU A 38 -41.26 -0.67 21.07
CA LEU A 38 -40.99 -0.09 19.76
C LEU A 38 -40.16 -1.10 18.98
N PRO A 39 -40.50 -1.38 17.71
CA PRO A 39 -39.65 -2.25 16.88
C PRO A 39 -38.23 -1.73 16.96
N GLU A 40 -37.30 -2.61 17.37
CA GLU A 40 -35.89 -2.34 17.36
C GLU A 40 -35.54 -1.81 15.96
N THR A 41 -35.06 -0.58 15.88
CA THR A 41 -34.50 -0.05 14.65
C THR A 41 -33.38 -1.02 14.28
N PRO A 42 -33.39 -1.63 13.07
CA PRO A 42 -32.32 -2.54 12.71
C PRO A 42 -31.01 -1.78 12.91
N GLU A 43 -30.13 -2.31 13.76
CA GLU A 43 -28.76 -1.80 13.88
C GLU A 43 -28.18 -1.89 12.49
N VAL A 44 -27.95 -0.73 11.87
CA VAL A 44 -27.14 -0.64 10.65
C VAL A 44 -25.75 -1.12 11.08
N PRO A 45 -25.21 -2.20 10.49
CA PRO A 45 -23.89 -2.66 10.84
C PRO A 45 -22.94 -1.48 10.79
N GLU A 46 -22.22 -1.21 11.85
CA GLU A 46 -21.17 -0.19 11.88
C GLU A 46 -20.14 -0.60 10.81
N GLU A 47 -20.01 0.20 9.78
CA GLU A 47 -19.09 -0.05 8.67
C GLU A 47 -17.67 -0.01 9.24
N VAL A 48 -17.04 -1.18 9.39
CA VAL A 48 -15.68 -1.30 9.90
C VAL A 48 -14.73 -0.91 8.76
N LEU A 49 -14.35 0.36 8.72
CA LEU A 49 -13.33 0.84 7.80
C LEU A 49 -11.99 0.17 8.11
N THR A 50 -11.36 -0.35 7.09
CA THR A 50 -10.03 -0.92 7.15
C THR A 50 -9.00 0.03 6.54
N THR A 51 -7.74 -0.11 6.93
CA THR A 51 -6.66 0.78 6.47
C THR A 51 -5.76 0.05 5.48
N ALA A 52 -5.56 0.64 4.31
CA ALA A 52 -4.65 0.11 3.30
C ALA A 52 -3.20 0.20 3.77
N PRO A 53 -2.44 -0.92 3.76
CA PRO A 53 -1.14 -1.01 4.43
C PRO A 53 -0.03 -0.16 3.81
N PHE A 54 -0.14 0.21 2.51
CA PHE A 54 0.88 0.98 1.80
C PHE A 54 0.48 2.42 1.47
N THR A 55 -0.75 2.80 1.78
CA THR A 55 -1.24 4.17 1.58
C THR A 55 -1.83 4.81 2.82
N GLY A 56 -2.15 4.04 3.86
CA GLY A 56 -2.85 4.53 5.04
C GLY A 56 -4.29 4.98 4.79
N MET A 57 -4.78 4.85 3.56
CA MET A 57 -6.14 5.24 3.19
C MET A 57 -7.16 4.30 3.82
N GLN A 58 -8.23 4.87 4.35
CA GLN A 58 -9.36 4.10 4.87
C GLN A 58 -10.37 3.79 3.76
N GLY A 59 -10.94 2.60 3.78
CA GLY A 59 -11.96 2.17 2.83
C GLY A 59 -12.72 0.94 3.30
N ASP A 60 -13.68 0.52 2.49
CA ASP A 60 -14.63 -0.58 2.80
C ASP A 60 -14.00 -1.97 2.60
N GLY A 61 -12.76 -2.04 2.14
CA GLY A 61 -12.13 -3.32 1.78
C GLY A 61 -11.79 -4.19 2.97
N PRO A 62 -11.61 -5.49 2.81
CA PRO A 62 -10.45 -6.10 3.41
C PRO A 62 -9.26 -5.83 2.49
N TYR A 63 -8.25 -5.08 2.93
CA TYR A 63 -6.99 -4.95 2.19
C TYR A 63 -6.09 -6.16 2.48
N ASP A 64 -6.63 -7.36 2.24
CA ASP A 64 -6.02 -8.66 2.50
C ASP A 64 -5.47 -9.36 1.24
N SER A 65 -5.65 -8.73 0.07
CA SER A 65 -5.08 -9.21 -1.17
C SER A 65 -3.56 -9.10 -1.16
N ARG A 66 -2.88 -10.11 -1.67
CA ARG A 66 -1.43 -10.11 -1.80
C ARG A 66 -0.96 -8.94 -2.66
N ALA A 67 0.07 -8.26 -2.21
CA ALA A 67 0.69 -7.20 -3.00
C ALA A 67 1.24 -7.76 -4.32
N VAL A 68 1.17 -6.95 -5.36
CA VAL A 68 1.76 -7.22 -6.69
C VAL A 68 2.82 -6.18 -6.95
N MET A 69 4.01 -6.60 -7.39
CA MET A 69 5.06 -5.69 -7.83
C MET A 69 5.45 -5.94 -9.28
N ALA A 70 5.38 -4.91 -10.11
CA ALA A 70 5.67 -5.01 -11.54
C ALA A 70 6.81 -4.08 -11.96
N VAL A 71 7.76 -4.62 -12.73
CA VAL A 71 8.83 -3.82 -13.33
C VAL A 71 8.31 -3.11 -14.57
N ILE A 72 8.19 -1.78 -14.52
CA ILE A 72 7.66 -0.93 -15.59
C ILE A 72 8.78 -0.12 -16.23
N ASN A 73 8.74 -0.03 -17.54
CA ASN A 73 9.70 0.67 -18.38
C ASN A 73 9.58 2.20 -18.26
N ASN A 74 10.67 2.89 -17.94
CA ASN A 74 10.68 4.36 -17.91
C ASN A 74 11.44 4.99 -19.10
N HIS A 75 11.85 4.22 -20.09
CA HIS A 75 12.43 4.78 -21.31
C HIS A 75 11.42 5.72 -22.02
N PRO A 76 11.85 6.87 -22.59
CA PRO A 76 10.93 7.81 -23.26
C PRO A 76 10.01 7.17 -24.30
N ALA A 77 10.48 6.17 -25.07
CA ALA A 77 9.65 5.41 -26.02
C ALA A 77 8.58 4.52 -25.37
N ALA A 78 8.59 4.36 -24.05
CA ALA A 78 7.61 3.60 -23.29
C ALA A 78 6.56 4.50 -22.61
N ARG A 79 6.72 5.81 -22.68
CA ARG A 79 5.80 6.78 -22.05
C ARG A 79 4.65 7.17 -22.99
N PRO A 80 3.45 7.44 -22.46
CA PRO A 80 3.02 7.24 -21.08
C PRO A 80 2.87 5.75 -20.75
N GLN A 81 3.05 5.40 -19.49
CA GLN A 81 2.87 4.04 -18.98
C GLN A 81 1.40 3.79 -18.61
N THR A 82 1.03 2.52 -18.42
CA THR A 82 -0.30 2.09 -18.02
C THR A 82 -0.26 1.49 -16.62
N GLY A 83 -1.21 1.83 -15.77
CA GLY A 83 -1.41 1.26 -14.43
C GLY A 83 -0.67 2.00 -13.33
N LEU A 84 -0.03 3.15 -13.60
CA LEU A 84 0.69 3.90 -12.55
C LEU A 84 -0.26 4.66 -11.61
N VAL A 85 -1.48 4.97 -12.06
CA VAL A 85 -2.48 5.69 -11.24
C VAL A 85 -2.94 4.84 -10.06
N GLU A 86 -3.04 3.53 -10.23
CA GLU A 86 -3.50 2.60 -9.19
C GLU A 86 -2.38 2.16 -8.25
N ALA A 87 -1.10 2.43 -8.56
CA ALA A 87 0.01 2.04 -7.71
C ALA A 87 -0.03 2.74 -6.35
N ASP A 88 0.11 1.97 -5.27
CA ASP A 88 0.23 2.48 -3.90
C ASP A 88 1.59 3.10 -3.66
N MET A 89 2.64 2.42 -4.12
CA MET A 89 4.02 2.87 -4.06
C MET A 89 4.71 2.62 -5.41
N VAL A 90 5.58 3.54 -5.81
CA VAL A 90 6.43 3.37 -7.01
C VAL A 90 7.88 3.62 -6.62
N PHE A 91 8.74 2.62 -6.81
CA PHE A 91 10.17 2.76 -6.64
C PHE A 91 10.81 3.06 -8.00
N GLU A 92 11.48 4.20 -8.12
CA GLU A 92 12.23 4.58 -9.31
C GLU A 92 13.72 4.36 -9.06
N ILE A 93 14.32 3.43 -9.83
CA ILE A 93 15.67 2.91 -9.59
C ILE A 93 16.45 2.83 -10.90
N ILE A 94 17.73 3.16 -10.87
CA ILE A 94 18.63 2.97 -12.03
C ILE A 94 18.69 1.49 -12.40
N ALA A 95 18.52 1.18 -13.68
CA ALA A 95 18.56 -0.18 -14.19
C ALA A 95 19.76 -0.45 -15.10
N GLU A 96 20.16 0.54 -15.90
CA GLU A 96 21.30 0.47 -16.85
C GLU A 96 21.80 1.90 -17.09
N HIS A 97 23.09 2.17 -16.85
CA HIS A 97 23.66 3.53 -16.97
C HIS A 97 22.81 4.53 -16.16
N ASN A 98 22.17 5.49 -16.82
CA ASN A 98 21.30 6.50 -16.19
C ASN A 98 19.81 6.25 -16.48
N ILE A 99 19.46 5.08 -17.03
CA ILE A 99 18.09 4.72 -17.37
C ILE A 99 17.43 4.09 -16.15
N THR A 100 16.39 4.73 -15.64
CA THR A 100 15.60 4.17 -14.54
C THR A 100 14.50 3.22 -15.03
N ARG A 101 14.02 2.39 -14.12
CA ARG A 101 12.75 1.65 -14.22
C ARG A 101 11.93 1.93 -12.99
N PHE A 102 10.64 1.69 -13.12
CA PHE A 102 9.73 1.70 -11.99
C PHE A 102 9.49 0.27 -11.52
N LEU A 103 9.50 0.07 -10.20
CA LEU A 103 8.91 -1.08 -9.56
C LEU A 103 7.64 -0.59 -8.88
N ALA A 104 6.48 -0.83 -9.49
CA ALA A 104 5.19 -0.36 -9.02
C ALA A 104 4.53 -1.43 -8.15
N LEU A 105 4.13 -1.04 -6.92
CA LEU A 105 3.45 -1.88 -5.94
C LEU A 105 1.96 -1.57 -5.95
N TYR A 106 1.15 -2.60 -6.01
CA TYR A 106 -0.30 -2.57 -5.98
C TYR A 106 -0.83 -3.49 -4.87
N GLN A 107 -1.70 -2.98 -4.03
CA GLN A 107 -2.36 -3.76 -3.00
C GLN A 107 -3.75 -3.20 -2.65
N SER A 108 -3.89 -1.87 -2.53
CA SER A 108 -5.19 -1.25 -2.23
C SER A 108 -6.11 -1.19 -3.45
N GLN A 109 -5.51 -1.08 -4.64
CA GLN A 109 -6.19 -1.02 -5.93
C GLN A 109 -5.37 -1.79 -6.97
N PHE A 110 -6.05 -2.33 -7.99
CA PHE A 110 -5.41 -3.02 -9.09
C PHE A 110 -5.84 -2.42 -10.43
N PRO A 111 -4.88 -2.09 -11.33
CA PRO A 111 -5.20 -1.57 -12.64
C PRO A 111 -5.75 -2.66 -13.56
N VAL A 112 -6.49 -2.28 -14.59
CA VAL A 112 -6.94 -3.23 -15.64
C VAL A 112 -5.75 -3.86 -16.36
N ALA A 113 -4.69 -3.08 -16.61
CA ALA A 113 -3.47 -3.53 -17.25
C ALA A 113 -2.24 -2.81 -16.69
N ILE A 114 -1.08 -3.46 -16.77
CA ILE A 114 0.21 -2.96 -16.30
C ILE A 114 1.21 -2.96 -17.46
N GLY A 115 1.93 -1.87 -17.64
CA GLY A 115 3.04 -1.85 -18.59
C GLY A 115 3.48 -0.48 -19.11
N PRO A 116 4.46 -0.50 -20.02
CA PRO A 116 5.16 -1.67 -20.58
C PRO A 116 6.06 -2.35 -19.56
N VAL A 117 5.88 -3.68 -19.39
CA VAL A 117 6.66 -4.49 -18.44
C VAL A 117 8.07 -4.71 -18.97
N ARG A 118 9.07 -4.69 -18.08
CA ARG A 118 10.49 -4.79 -18.41
C ARG A 118 11.22 -5.84 -17.57
N SER A 119 12.50 -5.99 -17.91
CA SER A 119 13.36 -7.00 -17.29
C SER A 119 13.66 -6.69 -15.84
N ALA A 120 13.67 -7.72 -15.01
CA ALA A 120 14.10 -7.69 -13.62
C ALA A 120 15.61 -7.40 -13.49
N ARG A 121 15.98 -6.89 -12.33
CA ARG A 121 17.28 -6.86 -11.71
C ARG A 121 17.17 -7.55 -10.35
N ASP A 122 18.27 -7.98 -9.79
CA ASP A 122 18.33 -8.62 -8.47
C ASP A 122 17.67 -7.80 -7.38
N TYR A 123 18.02 -6.52 -7.23
CA TYR A 123 17.42 -5.61 -6.25
C TYR A 123 15.90 -5.41 -6.44
N PHE A 124 15.33 -5.55 -7.65
CA PHE A 124 13.88 -5.56 -7.84
C PHE A 124 13.25 -6.85 -7.27
N VAL A 125 13.95 -7.99 -7.40
CA VAL A 125 13.50 -9.27 -6.85
C VAL A 125 13.59 -9.25 -5.33
N GLU A 126 14.67 -8.70 -4.77
CA GLU A 126 14.89 -8.56 -3.33
C GLU A 126 13.84 -7.64 -2.68
N LEU A 127 13.53 -6.49 -3.30
CA LEU A 127 12.42 -5.66 -2.85
C LEU A 127 11.10 -6.43 -2.88
N ALA A 128 10.77 -7.09 -3.99
CA ALA A 128 9.52 -7.85 -4.07
C ALA A 128 9.44 -8.98 -3.03
N GLN A 129 10.58 -9.60 -2.68
CA GLN A 129 10.67 -10.57 -1.58
C GLN A 129 10.37 -9.92 -0.23
N GLY A 130 10.99 -8.77 0.09
CA GLY A 130 10.76 -8.04 1.35
C GLY A 130 9.30 -7.63 1.53
N TYR A 131 8.64 -7.21 0.43
CA TYR A 131 7.23 -6.83 0.43
C TYR A 131 6.26 -8.02 0.30
N ASP A 132 6.74 -9.26 0.32
CA ASP A 132 5.94 -10.49 0.05
C ASP A 132 5.04 -10.37 -1.18
N ALA A 133 5.51 -9.67 -2.20
CA ALA A 133 4.71 -9.36 -3.38
C ALA A 133 4.79 -10.49 -4.43
N PHE A 134 3.71 -10.66 -5.20
CA PHE A 134 3.79 -11.42 -6.45
C PHE A 134 4.52 -10.57 -7.50
N PHE A 135 5.65 -11.08 -7.99
CA PHE A 135 6.56 -10.29 -8.82
C PHE A 135 6.31 -10.50 -10.33
N ILE A 136 6.29 -9.40 -11.08
CA ILE A 136 6.01 -9.37 -12.51
C ILE A 136 7.17 -8.72 -13.27
N ALA A 137 7.76 -9.44 -14.21
CA ALA A 137 8.80 -8.93 -15.10
C ALA A 137 8.72 -9.53 -16.51
N HIS A 138 9.36 -8.90 -17.48
CA HIS A 138 9.54 -9.47 -18.82
C HIS A 138 11.02 -9.44 -19.21
N GLY A 139 11.72 -10.52 -18.91
CA GLY A 139 13.17 -10.65 -18.96
C GLY A 139 13.83 -10.47 -17.60
N TYR A 140 15.14 -10.65 -17.55
CA TYR A 140 15.94 -10.58 -16.33
C TYR A 140 17.43 -10.37 -16.64
N SER A 141 18.20 -9.88 -15.66
CA SER A 141 19.67 -10.02 -15.62
C SER A 141 20.04 -11.42 -15.17
N PRO A 142 21.29 -11.89 -15.39
CA PRO A 142 21.72 -13.20 -14.89
C PRO A 142 21.56 -13.37 -13.38
N GLU A 143 21.82 -12.31 -12.60
CA GLU A 143 21.70 -12.28 -11.15
C GLU A 143 20.21 -12.41 -10.74
N ALA A 144 19.34 -11.61 -11.35
CA ALA A 144 17.89 -11.71 -11.15
C ALA A 144 17.34 -13.09 -11.55
N GLN A 145 17.87 -13.70 -12.63
CA GLN A 145 17.47 -15.04 -13.04
C GLN A 145 17.76 -16.07 -11.95
N GLN A 146 18.95 -16.03 -11.35
CA GLN A 146 19.33 -16.95 -10.28
C GLN A 146 18.39 -16.83 -9.07
N LEU A 147 18.04 -15.59 -8.66
CA LEU A 147 17.08 -15.37 -7.57
C LEU A 147 15.69 -15.90 -7.93
N LEU A 148 15.18 -15.64 -9.12
CA LEU A 148 13.88 -16.13 -9.57
C LEU A 148 13.84 -17.66 -9.64
N GLU A 149 14.89 -18.30 -10.16
CA GLU A 149 15.00 -19.76 -10.24
C GLU A 149 15.16 -20.42 -8.86
N SER A 150 15.70 -19.72 -7.86
CA SER A 150 15.79 -20.23 -6.49
C SER A 150 14.46 -20.20 -5.74
N GLY A 151 13.43 -19.52 -6.28
CA GLY A 151 12.10 -19.46 -5.70
C GLY A 151 11.97 -18.56 -4.47
N VAL A 152 12.85 -17.56 -4.31
CA VAL A 152 12.76 -16.58 -3.19
C VAL A 152 11.54 -15.68 -3.28
N VAL A 153 10.96 -15.55 -4.46
CA VAL A 153 9.72 -14.79 -4.70
C VAL A 153 8.81 -15.52 -5.68
N ASP A 154 7.52 -15.53 -5.40
CA ASP A 154 6.51 -15.99 -6.36
C ASP A 154 6.41 -15.00 -7.52
N HIS A 155 6.48 -15.47 -8.76
CA HIS A 155 6.58 -14.56 -9.90
C HIS A 155 5.98 -15.11 -11.19
N VAL A 156 5.77 -14.20 -12.15
CA VAL A 156 5.51 -14.51 -13.55
C VAL A 156 6.45 -13.70 -14.44
N ASN A 157 7.01 -14.34 -15.47
CA ASN A 157 7.93 -13.68 -16.37
C ASN A 157 7.51 -13.84 -17.84
N GLY A 158 7.52 -12.74 -18.58
CA GLY A 158 7.19 -12.73 -20.00
C GLY A 158 8.13 -13.57 -20.89
N MET A 159 9.29 -13.99 -20.40
CA MET A 159 10.15 -14.92 -21.13
C MET A 159 9.50 -16.29 -21.34
N GLN A 160 8.65 -16.73 -20.41
CA GLN A 160 7.90 -17.98 -20.50
C GLN A 160 6.48 -17.79 -21.09
N TYR A 161 5.89 -16.60 -20.89
CA TYR A 161 4.46 -16.37 -21.13
C TYR A 161 4.16 -15.26 -22.15
N ASP A 162 5.13 -14.88 -23.03
CA ASP A 162 4.87 -13.92 -24.12
C ASP A 162 3.84 -14.49 -25.11
N GLY A 163 2.89 -13.68 -25.50
CA GLY A 163 1.78 -14.11 -26.35
C GLY A 163 0.64 -14.84 -25.62
N THR A 164 0.83 -15.26 -24.38
CA THR A 164 -0.20 -15.87 -23.50
C THR A 164 -0.66 -14.92 -22.42
N LEU A 165 0.01 -14.87 -21.26
CA LEU A 165 -0.32 -13.94 -20.18
C LEU A 165 0.14 -12.51 -20.51
N PHE A 166 1.29 -12.37 -21.19
CA PHE A 166 1.75 -11.08 -21.68
C PHE A 166 1.33 -10.86 -23.12
N LYS A 167 0.91 -9.64 -23.44
CA LYS A 167 0.52 -9.23 -24.79
C LYS A 167 1.37 -8.07 -25.26
N ARG A 168 1.69 -8.08 -26.57
CA ARG A 168 2.42 -7.00 -27.21
C ARG A 168 1.46 -5.98 -27.80
N SER A 169 1.58 -4.72 -27.32
CA SER A 169 0.85 -3.61 -27.93
C SER A 169 1.38 -3.33 -29.35
N LEU A 170 0.49 -2.97 -30.27
CA LEU A 170 0.81 -2.68 -31.67
C LEU A 170 1.18 -1.21 -31.91
N ASP A 171 0.91 -0.33 -30.97
CA ASP A 171 1.22 1.10 -31.05
C ASP A 171 2.66 1.46 -30.70
N ARG A 172 3.43 0.44 -30.25
CA ARG A 172 4.84 0.57 -29.88
C ARG A 172 5.64 -0.64 -30.39
N VAL A 173 6.95 -0.46 -30.47
CA VAL A 173 7.87 -1.53 -30.85
C VAL A 173 8.55 -2.17 -29.64
N ALA A 174 8.92 -3.45 -29.75
CA ALA A 174 9.72 -4.08 -28.73
C ALA A 174 11.05 -3.34 -28.53
N PRO A 175 11.52 -3.22 -27.29
CA PRO A 175 11.08 -3.84 -26.06
C PRO A 175 10.12 -2.96 -25.20
N HIS A 176 9.46 -1.97 -25.79
CA HIS A 176 8.65 -0.97 -25.09
C HIS A 176 7.14 -1.26 -25.16
N ASN A 177 6.72 -2.50 -25.41
CA ASN A 177 5.33 -2.83 -25.77
C ASN A 177 4.74 -4.07 -25.12
N SER A 178 5.32 -4.58 -24.01
CA SER A 178 4.81 -5.75 -23.30
C SER A 178 3.87 -5.33 -22.17
N TYR A 179 2.66 -5.90 -22.12
CA TYR A 179 1.64 -5.61 -21.13
C TYR A 179 1.07 -6.89 -20.52
N ILE A 180 0.61 -6.84 -19.29
CA ILE A 180 -0.15 -7.89 -18.62
C ILE A 180 -1.42 -7.28 -18.03
N THR A 181 -2.58 -7.95 -18.18
CA THR A 181 -3.82 -7.55 -17.50
C THR A 181 -3.84 -8.10 -16.08
N TYR A 182 -4.61 -7.45 -15.18
CA TYR A 182 -4.73 -7.96 -13.83
C TYR A 182 -5.39 -9.35 -13.79
N GLU A 183 -6.37 -9.62 -14.65
CA GLU A 183 -6.94 -10.95 -14.83
C GLU A 183 -5.85 -12.01 -15.14
N ASN A 184 -4.87 -11.67 -15.98
CA ASN A 184 -3.74 -12.57 -16.26
C ASN A 184 -2.76 -12.68 -15.09
N VAL A 185 -2.67 -11.67 -14.21
CA VAL A 185 -1.91 -11.75 -12.95
C VAL A 185 -2.56 -12.76 -12.01
N GLU A 186 -3.88 -12.68 -11.82
CA GLU A 186 -4.63 -13.64 -11.00
C GLU A 186 -4.52 -15.07 -11.56
N LEU A 187 -4.63 -15.22 -12.89
CA LEU A 187 -4.42 -16.51 -13.55
C LEU A 187 -2.99 -17.04 -13.33
N ALA A 188 -1.98 -16.17 -13.38
CA ALA A 188 -0.59 -16.55 -13.10
C ALA A 188 -0.41 -17.01 -11.64
N MET A 189 -1.00 -16.32 -10.67
CA MET A 189 -1.00 -16.77 -9.27
C MET A 189 -1.64 -18.15 -9.10
N GLN A 190 -2.77 -18.40 -9.75
CA GLN A 190 -3.42 -19.71 -9.75
C GLN A 190 -2.53 -20.80 -10.37
N MET A 191 -1.90 -20.51 -11.51
CA MET A 191 -1.01 -21.45 -12.22
C MET A 191 0.24 -21.81 -11.41
N THR A 192 0.77 -20.88 -10.63
CA THR A 192 1.95 -21.07 -9.78
C THR A 192 1.61 -21.59 -8.39
N GLY A 193 0.32 -21.69 -8.03
CA GLY A 193 -0.13 -22.10 -6.69
C GLY A 193 0.15 -21.03 -5.62
N THR A 194 0.35 -19.79 -6.03
CA THR A 194 0.63 -18.66 -5.14
C THR A 194 -0.60 -18.30 -4.34
N SER A 195 -0.43 -18.07 -3.02
CA SER A 195 -1.51 -17.55 -2.17
C SER A 195 -1.90 -16.13 -2.60
N PRO A 196 -3.20 -15.84 -2.79
CA PRO A 196 -3.66 -14.51 -3.12
C PRO A 196 -3.74 -13.58 -1.91
N ASN A 197 -3.48 -14.09 -0.68
CA ASN A 197 -3.69 -13.33 0.54
C ASN A 197 -2.39 -12.63 0.99
N TYR A 198 -2.54 -11.43 1.54
CA TYR A 198 -1.49 -10.66 2.20
C TYR A 198 -1.05 -11.37 3.49
N ARG A 199 0.26 -11.49 3.72
CA ARG A 199 0.83 -12.29 4.80
C ARG A 199 1.72 -11.52 5.77
N ILE A 200 2.12 -10.30 5.41
CA ILE A 200 3.04 -9.49 6.21
C ILE A 200 2.35 -8.21 6.68
N GLN A 201 2.89 -7.61 7.74
CA GLN A 201 2.45 -6.30 8.20
C GLN A 201 3.41 -5.25 7.64
N ALA A 202 2.89 -4.25 6.91
CA ALA A 202 3.70 -3.13 6.45
C ALA A 202 4.17 -2.28 7.65
N PRO A 203 5.46 -1.89 7.71
CA PRO A 203 6.03 -1.14 8.84
C PRO A 203 5.76 0.37 8.75
N TYR A 204 4.79 0.79 7.94
CA TYR A 204 4.51 2.21 7.71
C TYR A 204 3.45 2.73 8.68
N ALA A 205 3.72 3.92 9.23
CA ALA A 205 2.72 4.73 9.93
C ALA A 205 2.26 5.86 9.01
N PHE A 206 0.99 6.24 9.14
CA PHE A 206 0.39 7.28 8.29
C PHE A 206 -0.36 8.31 9.14
N SER A 207 -0.31 9.56 8.69
CA SER A 207 -1.08 10.66 9.25
C SER A 207 -1.98 11.31 8.20
N ALA A 208 -3.12 11.81 8.63
CA ALA A 208 -3.98 12.60 7.75
C ALA A 208 -3.31 13.93 7.38
N ALA A 209 -3.68 14.48 6.25
CA ALA A 209 -3.21 15.79 5.80
C ALA A 209 -3.49 16.88 6.84
N GLY A 210 -2.50 17.76 7.08
CA GLY A 210 -2.59 18.83 8.07
C GLY A 210 -2.44 18.39 9.53
N SER A 211 -2.18 17.12 9.81
CA SER A 211 -2.01 16.59 11.18
C SER A 211 -0.59 16.76 11.73
N ASN A 212 0.37 17.04 10.87
CA ASN A 212 1.77 17.22 11.28
C ASN A 212 2.07 18.69 11.56
N ASP A 213 2.79 18.96 12.66
CA ASP A 213 3.49 20.21 12.83
C ASP A 213 4.47 20.34 11.67
N LYS A 214 4.38 21.45 10.92
CA LYS A 214 5.20 21.69 9.72
C LYS A 214 6.66 21.90 10.09
N LEU A 215 7.34 20.81 10.45
CA LEU A 215 8.77 20.80 10.72
C LEU A 215 9.50 20.48 9.40
N GLY A 216 10.16 21.46 8.82
CA GLY A 216 10.92 21.31 7.58
C GLY A 216 11.02 22.60 6.79
N GLU A 217 11.81 22.58 5.73
CA GLU A 217 11.93 23.68 4.78
C GLU A 217 10.83 23.63 3.74
N GLN A 218 10.47 24.77 3.14
CA GLN A 218 9.49 24.81 2.06
C GLN A 218 10.05 24.14 0.81
N ALA A 219 9.27 23.26 0.20
CA ALA A 219 9.65 22.48 -0.97
C ALA A 219 8.44 22.25 -1.89
N ALA A 220 7.90 23.32 -2.46
CA ALA A 220 6.80 23.23 -3.42
C ALA A 220 7.23 22.72 -4.78
N SER A 221 8.51 22.86 -5.13
CA SER A 221 9.10 22.34 -6.36
C SER A 221 10.27 21.41 -6.02
N ILE A 222 10.31 20.22 -6.64
CA ILE A 222 11.35 19.21 -6.43
C ILE A 222 11.83 18.73 -7.79
N GLU A 223 13.16 18.56 -7.94
CA GLU A 223 13.75 17.87 -9.07
C GLU A 223 14.74 16.80 -8.57
N VAL A 224 14.61 15.58 -9.09
CA VAL A 224 15.51 14.44 -8.79
C VAL A 224 16.14 13.97 -10.09
N THR A 225 17.48 13.88 -10.11
CA THR A 225 18.28 13.52 -11.29
C THR A 225 19.08 12.24 -11.07
N TYR A 226 19.34 11.51 -12.16
CA TYR A 226 20.03 10.21 -12.18
C TYR A 226 21.27 10.23 -13.09
N GLY A 227 22.08 11.30 -13.02
CA GLY A 227 23.32 11.37 -13.78
C GLY A 227 23.26 12.21 -15.06
N GLY A 228 22.41 13.22 -15.09
CA GLY A 228 22.53 14.35 -16.02
C GLY A 228 21.77 14.27 -17.34
N ASP A 229 21.10 13.16 -17.69
CA ASP A 229 20.15 13.15 -18.82
C ASP A 229 18.77 13.67 -18.35
N PRO A 230 18.35 14.88 -18.79
CA PRO A 230 17.09 15.48 -18.33
C PRO A 230 15.86 14.66 -18.74
N LEU A 231 15.96 13.74 -19.69
CA LEU A 231 14.86 12.84 -20.05
C LEU A 231 14.51 11.86 -18.94
N PHE A 232 15.42 11.61 -18.00
CA PHE A 232 15.21 10.76 -16.83
C PHE A 232 15.10 11.54 -15.51
N ALA A 233 15.19 12.87 -15.58
CA ALA A 233 14.87 13.70 -14.42
C ALA A 233 13.39 13.58 -14.07
N SER A 234 13.11 13.45 -12.78
CA SER A 234 11.75 13.47 -12.22
C SER A 234 11.56 14.80 -11.51
N ALA A 235 10.50 15.53 -11.86
CA ALA A 235 10.16 16.77 -11.20
C ALA A 235 8.75 16.70 -10.60
N TYR A 236 8.56 17.43 -9.51
CA TYR A 236 7.29 17.47 -8.79
C TYR A 236 6.91 18.90 -8.47
N THR A 237 5.62 19.19 -8.56
CA THR A 237 5.07 20.49 -8.16
C THR A 237 3.93 20.23 -7.18
N TYR A 238 4.04 20.85 -6.01
CA TYR A 238 3.02 20.75 -4.95
C TYR A 238 1.81 21.63 -5.27
N ASP A 239 0.64 21.05 -5.13
CA ASP A 239 -0.62 21.76 -5.20
C ASP A 239 -1.22 21.85 -3.79
N ALA A 240 -1.36 23.07 -3.28
CA ALA A 240 -1.87 23.33 -1.94
C ALA A 240 -3.38 23.05 -1.78
N GLU A 241 -4.15 22.98 -2.87
CA GLU A 241 -5.57 22.64 -2.82
C GLU A 241 -5.78 21.13 -2.66
N THR A 242 -5.05 20.33 -3.44
CA THR A 242 -5.12 18.87 -3.37
C THR A 242 -4.19 18.27 -2.33
N GLN A 243 -3.19 19.05 -1.87
CA GLN A 243 -2.11 18.62 -0.97
C GLN A 243 -1.24 17.49 -1.55
N LEU A 244 -1.15 17.43 -2.88
CA LEU A 244 -0.40 16.41 -3.61
C LEU A 244 0.72 17.03 -4.45
N TYR A 245 1.71 16.21 -4.78
CA TYR A 245 2.75 16.52 -5.72
C TYR A 245 2.44 15.92 -7.10
N GLY A 246 2.23 16.78 -8.11
CA GLY A 246 2.06 16.38 -9.50
C GLY A 246 3.41 16.05 -10.13
N ARG A 247 3.58 14.83 -10.66
CA ARG A 247 4.84 14.35 -11.24
C ARG A 247 4.99 14.72 -12.73
N SER A 248 6.19 15.12 -13.12
CA SER A 248 6.61 15.25 -14.51
C SER A 248 7.98 14.58 -14.75
N SER A 249 8.31 14.26 -16.00
CA SER A 249 9.59 13.70 -16.39
C SER A 249 9.99 14.23 -17.78
N GLY A 250 11.22 14.69 -17.90
CA GLY A 250 11.68 15.35 -19.14
C GLY A 250 10.84 16.59 -19.50
N GLY A 251 10.32 17.32 -18.52
CA GLY A 251 9.49 18.51 -18.70
C GLY A 251 8.04 18.26 -19.12
N VAL A 252 7.58 17.00 -19.12
CA VAL A 252 6.20 16.60 -19.48
C VAL A 252 5.52 15.96 -18.29
N TYR A 253 4.27 16.35 -18.00
CA TYR A 253 3.48 15.68 -16.96
C TYR A 253 3.40 14.18 -17.18
N THR A 254 3.67 13.42 -16.13
CA THR A 254 3.45 11.98 -16.16
C THR A 254 1.95 11.71 -16.07
N VAL A 255 1.43 10.99 -17.07
CA VAL A 255 0.03 10.60 -17.13
C VAL A 255 -0.06 9.09 -17.32
N ASP A 256 -1.14 8.50 -16.84
CA ASP A 256 -1.48 7.13 -17.18
C ASP A 256 -2.02 7.06 -18.61
N LYS A 257 -1.59 6.06 -19.39
CA LYS A 257 -1.94 5.94 -20.81
C LYS A 257 -3.43 5.71 -21.04
N ASP A 258 -4.04 4.87 -20.21
CA ASP A 258 -5.39 4.38 -20.46
C ASP A 258 -6.45 5.32 -19.86
N THR A 259 -6.15 5.94 -18.72
CA THR A 259 -7.07 6.86 -18.03
C THR A 259 -6.83 8.33 -18.38
N SER A 260 -5.63 8.67 -18.89
CA SER A 260 -5.13 10.05 -19.08
C SER A 260 -5.03 10.86 -17.78
N GLN A 261 -5.18 10.24 -16.62
CA GLN A 261 -5.03 10.91 -15.33
C GLN A 261 -3.56 11.23 -15.06
N ARG A 262 -3.32 12.38 -14.43
CA ARG A 262 -1.97 12.75 -13.95
C ARG A 262 -1.56 11.86 -12.79
N ILE A 263 -0.27 11.59 -12.73
CA ILE A 263 0.31 10.92 -11.56
C ILE A 263 0.53 11.98 -10.49
N GLU A 264 -0.17 11.82 -9.39
CA GLU A 264 -0.11 12.67 -8.21
C GLU A 264 0.12 11.81 -6.98
N VAL A 265 1.00 12.26 -6.09
CA VAL A 265 1.42 11.51 -4.90
C VAL A 265 1.42 12.40 -3.66
N ALA A 266 1.12 11.80 -2.53
CA ALA A 266 1.12 12.46 -1.23
C ALA A 266 2.54 12.64 -0.68
N ASN A 267 3.42 11.67 -0.97
CA ASN A 267 4.79 11.64 -0.49
C ASN A 267 5.77 11.42 -1.64
N VAL A 268 6.88 12.16 -1.61
CA VAL A 268 8.07 11.88 -2.42
C VAL A 268 9.20 11.58 -1.45
N LEU A 269 9.77 10.38 -1.57
CA LEU A 269 10.84 9.90 -0.69
C LEU A 269 12.09 9.67 -1.54
N VAL A 270 13.20 10.30 -1.18
CA VAL A 270 14.48 10.12 -1.87
C VAL A 270 15.44 9.45 -0.90
N MET A 271 15.90 8.25 -1.24
CA MET A 271 16.80 7.43 -0.45
C MET A 271 18.14 7.28 -1.15
N GLU A 272 19.22 7.60 -0.44
CA GLU A 272 20.59 7.44 -0.91
C GLU A 272 21.12 6.07 -0.54
N MET A 273 21.68 5.35 -1.51
CA MET A 273 22.20 3.99 -1.34
C MET A 273 23.52 3.79 -2.08
N ALA A 274 24.37 2.91 -1.60
CA ALA A 274 25.56 2.51 -2.33
C ALA A 274 25.16 1.81 -3.66
N HIS A 275 25.75 2.27 -4.76
CA HIS A 275 25.59 1.69 -6.08
C HIS A 275 26.96 1.35 -6.64
N GLU A 276 27.11 0.14 -7.20
CA GLU A 276 28.30 -0.28 -7.92
C GLU A 276 27.93 -0.72 -9.34
N THR A 277 28.62 -0.16 -10.34
CA THR A 277 28.43 -0.60 -11.73
C THR A 277 29.20 -1.90 -11.95
N ILE A 278 28.51 -2.99 -12.18
CA ILE A 278 29.07 -4.34 -12.23
C ILE A 278 29.54 -4.79 -13.63
N ASP A 279 29.17 -4.09 -14.70
CA ASP A 279 29.56 -4.47 -16.04
C ASP A 279 29.53 -3.33 -17.06
N ALA A 280 29.99 -3.63 -18.29
CA ALA A 280 30.01 -2.68 -19.40
C ALA A 280 28.62 -2.30 -19.94
N LYS A 281 27.55 -2.99 -19.52
CA LYS A 281 26.16 -2.62 -19.85
C LYS A 281 25.59 -1.60 -18.86
N GLY A 282 26.39 -1.20 -17.86
CA GLY A 282 26.00 -0.24 -16.83
C GLY A 282 24.96 -0.81 -15.84
N ARG A 283 24.91 -2.14 -15.67
CA ARG A 283 24.07 -2.74 -14.62
C ARG A 283 24.65 -2.40 -13.26
N GLN A 284 23.77 -2.26 -12.28
CA GLN A 284 24.13 -1.87 -10.92
C GLN A 284 23.95 -3.04 -9.97
N GLU A 285 24.79 -3.10 -8.94
CA GLU A 285 24.54 -3.72 -7.64
C GLU A 285 24.15 -2.60 -6.67
N ILE A 286 23.11 -2.79 -5.85
CA ILE A 286 22.55 -1.75 -4.97
C ILE A 286 22.41 -2.32 -3.56
N ASP A 287 22.95 -1.61 -2.57
CA ASP A 287 22.81 -2.01 -1.16
C ASP A 287 21.44 -1.58 -0.60
N LEU A 288 20.55 -2.54 -0.46
CA LEU A 288 19.22 -2.35 0.11
C LEU A 288 19.14 -2.58 1.64
N VAL A 289 20.29 -2.78 2.32
CA VAL A 289 20.32 -3.27 3.69
C VAL A 289 20.95 -2.30 4.68
N SER A 290 22.03 -1.64 4.29
CA SER A 290 22.88 -0.86 5.23
C SER A 290 22.22 0.38 5.80
N GLY A 291 21.12 0.87 5.21
CA GLY A 291 20.52 2.15 5.58
C GLY A 291 21.30 3.33 5.02
N GLY A 292 20.77 4.53 5.13
CA GLY A 292 21.42 5.73 4.60
C GLY A 292 20.62 7.00 4.83
N GLN A 293 21.08 8.09 4.23
CA GLN A 293 20.37 9.38 4.25
C GLN A 293 19.13 9.31 3.36
N ALA A 294 18.12 10.10 3.72
CA ALA A 294 16.92 10.25 2.93
C ALA A 294 16.29 11.63 3.09
N LEU A 295 15.51 12.05 2.10
CA LEU A 295 14.64 13.21 2.15
C LEU A 295 13.19 12.76 1.99
N LEU A 296 12.32 13.24 2.87
CA LEU A 296 10.89 13.06 2.78
C LEU A 296 10.20 14.39 2.46
N PHE A 297 9.54 14.43 1.30
CA PHE A 297 8.71 15.55 0.87
C PHE A 297 7.25 15.19 1.04
N ARG A 298 6.51 16.01 1.77
CA ARG A 298 5.06 15.90 1.98
C ARG A 298 4.49 17.27 2.37
N GLU A 299 3.26 17.55 2.05
CA GLU A 299 2.58 18.80 2.42
C GLU A 299 3.35 20.09 2.04
N GLY A 300 4.12 20.07 0.96
CA GLY A 300 4.90 21.23 0.49
C GLY A 300 6.16 21.53 1.30
N ILE A 301 6.62 20.60 2.15
CA ILE A 301 7.85 20.72 2.94
C ILE A 301 8.77 19.52 2.73
N VAL A 302 10.06 19.70 3.07
CA VAL A 302 11.07 18.63 3.10
C VAL A 302 11.58 18.42 4.51
N GLN A 303 11.81 17.15 4.86
CA GLN A 303 12.45 16.72 6.09
C GLN A 303 13.67 15.86 5.76
N GLU A 304 14.82 16.17 6.38
CA GLU A 304 15.97 15.28 6.39
C GLU A 304 15.73 14.14 7.38
N ILE A 305 15.86 12.92 6.91
CA ILE A 305 15.63 11.69 7.65
C ILE A 305 16.69 10.65 7.28
N ILE A 306 16.57 9.45 7.79
CA ILE A 306 17.30 8.28 7.31
C ILE A 306 16.33 7.22 6.81
N TRP A 307 16.81 6.26 6.05
CA TRP A 307 16.10 5.04 5.74
C TRP A 307 16.77 3.84 6.40
N ARG A 308 16.00 2.79 6.67
CA ARG A 308 16.46 1.47 7.13
C ARG A 308 15.77 0.37 6.37
N SER A 309 16.39 -0.80 6.33
CA SER A 309 15.74 -2.02 5.88
C SER A 309 15.15 -2.74 7.09
N GLU A 310 13.84 -3.02 7.06
CA GLU A 310 13.14 -3.84 8.04
C GLU A 310 12.49 -5.02 7.32
N ASP A 311 13.01 -6.22 7.55
CA ASP A 311 12.57 -7.45 6.86
C ASP A 311 12.55 -7.33 5.32
N GLY A 312 13.47 -6.54 4.75
CA GLY A 312 13.58 -6.28 3.31
C GLY A 312 12.68 -5.14 2.80
N MET A 313 11.89 -4.49 3.64
CA MET A 313 11.15 -3.28 3.31
C MET A 313 11.96 -2.02 3.66
N LEU A 314 11.87 -1.00 2.82
CA LEU A 314 12.56 0.29 3.01
C LEU A 314 11.71 1.22 3.86
N VAL A 315 12.15 1.53 5.07
CA VAL A 315 11.39 2.29 6.06
C VAL A 315 12.03 3.66 6.32
N PRO A 316 11.27 4.77 6.21
CA PRO A 316 11.74 6.09 6.60
C PRO A 316 11.78 6.23 8.13
N VAL A 317 12.88 6.75 8.67
CA VAL A 317 13.11 6.88 10.10
C VAL A 317 13.65 8.27 10.43
N GLY A 318 13.01 8.96 11.36
CA GLY A 318 13.46 10.22 11.92
C GLY A 318 14.29 10.04 13.19
N ASN A 319 14.60 11.16 13.83
CA ASN A 319 15.39 11.17 15.07
C ASN A 319 14.69 10.44 16.24
N ASP A 320 13.37 10.45 16.26
CA ASP A 320 12.55 9.92 17.36
C ASP A 320 11.90 8.55 17.03
N GLY A 321 12.25 7.96 15.91
CA GLY A 321 11.69 6.68 15.43
C GLY A 321 11.09 6.73 14.03
N PRO A 322 10.22 5.77 13.66
CA PRO A 322 9.57 5.76 12.34
C PRO A 322 8.86 7.08 12.04
N VAL A 323 9.04 7.59 10.82
CA VAL A 323 8.36 8.81 10.36
C VAL A 323 7.03 8.42 9.73
N GLU A 324 5.96 9.12 10.11
CA GLU A 324 4.66 8.96 9.46
C GLU A 324 4.71 9.50 8.03
N LEU A 325 4.19 8.73 7.09
CA LEU A 325 3.87 9.21 5.76
C LEU A 325 2.51 9.91 5.76
N MET A 326 2.28 10.85 4.86
CA MET A 326 0.93 11.36 4.61
C MET A 326 0.08 10.26 3.95
N GLN A 327 -1.18 10.13 4.38
CA GLN A 327 -2.12 9.21 3.73
C GLN A 327 -2.20 9.48 2.23
N GLY A 328 -2.02 8.44 1.42
CA GLY A 328 -1.99 8.51 -0.03
C GLY A 328 -0.80 7.79 -0.63
N LYS A 329 -0.59 7.98 -1.92
CA LYS A 329 0.46 7.31 -2.70
C LYS A 329 1.84 7.85 -2.39
N THR A 330 2.86 6.99 -2.51
CA THR A 330 4.26 7.36 -2.28
C THR A 330 5.12 7.05 -3.51
N TRP A 331 5.93 8.02 -3.93
CA TRP A 331 6.98 7.81 -4.93
C TRP A 331 8.33 7.79 -4.26
N VAL A 332 9.06 6.68 -4.42
CA VAL A 332 10.37 6.45 -3.80
C VAL A 332 11.45 6.50 -4.88
N HIS A 333 12.38 7.43 -4.75
CA HIS A 333 13.60 7.48 -5.54
C HIS A 333 14.73 6.79 -4.80
N ILE A 334 15.38 5.83 -5.46
CA ILE A 334 16.62 5.22 -4.98
C ILE A 334 17.76 5.79 -5.83
N ILE A 335 18.60 6.60 -5.21
CA ILE A 335 19.69 7.31 -5.88
C ILE A 335 21.05 6.85 -5.36
N PRO A 336 22.12 6.94 -6.20
CA PRO A 336 23.47 6.63 -5.77
C PRO A 336 24.00 7.60 -4.71
N GLU A 337 24.79 7.10 -3.76
CA GLU A 337 25.60 7.92 -2.82
C GLU A 337 26.58 8.86 -3.52
N LEU A 338 26.97 8.54 -4.76
CA LEU A 338 27.81 9.37 -5.58
C LEU A 338 27.08 9.66 -6.91
N PRO A 339 26.60 10.90 -7.15
CA PRO A 339 26.97 12.14 -6.46
C PRO A 339 26.24 12.46 -5.16
N GLY A 340 25.27 11.65 -4.72
CA GLY A 340 24.54 11.84 -3.47
C GLY A 340 23.38 12.81 -3.54
N ILE A 341 22.61 12.89 -2.47
CA ILE A 341 21.41 13.74 -2.32
C ILE A 341 21.71 15.20 -2.67
N ASP A 342 22.82 15.76 -2.19
CA ASP A 342 23.18 17.17 -2.33
C ASP A 342 23.29 17.63 -3.80
N GLN A 343 23.62 16.72 -4.72
CA GLN A 343 23.77 17.02 -6.14
C GLN A 343 22.62 16.47 -6.99
N ALA A 344 22.00 15.37 -6.54
CA ALA A 344 20.93 14.71 -7.28
C ALA A 344 19.56 15.35 -7.04
N VAL A 345 19.37 16.06 -5.91
CA VAL A 345 18.07 16.62 -5.52
C VAL A 345 18.16 18.15 -5.42
N GLN A 346 17.24 18.82 -6.10
CA GLN A 346 17.02 20.25 -5.96
C GLN A 346 15.58 20.51 -5.56
N TYR A 347 15.36 21.45 -4.65
CA TYR A 347 14.01 21.85 -4.26
C TYR A 347 13.94 23.36 -3.96
N SER A 348 12.75 23.92 -4.06
CA SER A 348 12.49 25.32 -3.74
C SER A 348 11.06 25.53 -3.21
N PRO A 349 10.83 26.66 -2.52
CA PRO A 349 9.50 27.08 -2.04
C PRO A 349 8.47 27.18 -3.15
#